data_ec5bcba039e90989080ba562ba55ff70
#
_entry.id   ec5bcba039e90989080ba562ba55ff70
#
_cell.length_a   1.000
_cell.length_b   1.000
_cell.length_c   1.000
_cell.angle_alpha   90.00
_cell.angle_beta   90.00
_cell.angle_gamma   90.00
#
_symmetry.space_group_name_H-M   'P 1'
#
loop_
_entity.id
_entity.type
_entity.pdbx_description
1 polymer ?
#
loop_
_entity_poly.entity_id
_entity_poly.type
_entity_poly.pdbx_seq_one_letter_code
_entity_poly.pdbx_strand_id
1 'polypeptide(L)'
;MRRRDFIGALGSLAAVWPVKVRAQPSAGKIARIGFVGVVDNPIISPGYPAFLDELKKSGFSEGQNLTIEVVKDIRDAKRFFADAADLARSNVDVLVAVGPEIALQAAVAASRTIPIVMWAINCDPIARGFVKSLTQPGGNITGVVSLQTELAAKQVELLTQALPGRMQLAVLWDGLSADQFAAAEHQARSLRLDVQSLKLENPPYNFDAAFRSLSEGSPQMLLVLSSPLFSDFRTHIAELAIQQRLPTMFIFKGYVQAGGLISYGIDPSANFRQVGLYAAKILKGTKPADLPVEQATKFELAVNLKTAKAIGVDLSTSILLRADEVIE
;
A
#
# COMPACT_ATOMS: atom_id res chain seq x y z
N MET A 1 -29.80 -18.85 89.45
CA MET A 1 -30.02 -17.40 89.65
C MET A 1 -29.37 -16.61 88.50
N ARG A 2 -30.17 -15.84 87.88
CA ARG A 2 -29.94 -14.62 87.06
C ARG A 2 -29.25 -14.89 85.76
N ARG A 3 -29.95 -14.85 84.68
CA ARG A 3 -30.66 -13.78 83.93
C ARG A 3 -29.72 -12.72 83.39
N ARG A 4 -29.87 -12.53 82.03
CA ARG A 4 -29.65 -11.31 81.30
C ARG A 4 -28.33 -11.34 80.49
N ASP A 5 -28.25 -10.90 79.28
CA ASP A 5 -29.15 -10.14 78.44
C ASP A 5 -28.92 -10.46 77.01
N PHE A 6 -30.01 -10.43 76.23
CA PHE A 6 -30.12 -10.54 74.81
C PHE A 6 -30.05 -9.13 74.27
N ILE A 7 -29.03 -8.77 73.55
CA ILE A 7 -29.03 -7.59 72.71
C ILE A 7 -28.60 -7.96 71.31
N GLY A 8 -29.57 -7.82 70.41
CA GLY A 8 -29.40 -7.99 69.02
C GLY A 8 -28.57 -6.88 68.38
N ALA A 9 -27.76 -7.27 67.45
CA ALA A 9 -27.21 -6.34 66.47
C ALA A 9 -27.54 -6.86 65.06
N LEU A 10 -28.48 -6.24 64.44
CA LEU A 10 -28.75 -6.30 63.03
C LEU A 10 -27.54 -5.78 62.26
N GLY A 11 -26.68 -6.68 61.83
CA GLY A 11 -25.59 -6.37 60.91
C GLY A 11 -26.13 -6.37 59.48
N SER A 12 -26.24 -5.16 58.92
CA SER A 12 -26.62 -4.91 57.55
C SER A 12 -25.60 -5.54 56.58
N LEU A 13 -26.01 -6.59 55.89
CA LEU A 13 -25.30 -7.11 54.70
C LEU A 13 -25.41 -6.05 53.62
N ALA A 14 -24.41 -5.16 53.55
CA ALA A 14 -24.17 -4.36 52.36
C ALA A 14 -23.63 -5.27 51.29
N ALA A 15 -24.50 -5.67 50.37
CA ALA A 15 -24.09 -6.33 49.14
C ALA A 15 -23.23 -5.34 48.32
N VAL A 16 -21.91 -5.50 48.40
CA VAL A 16 -20.96 -4.81 47.52
C VAL A 16 -21.10 -5.46 46.15
N TRP A 17 -21.99 -4.89 45.32
CA TRP A 17 -21.97 -5.18 43.91
C TRP A 17 -20.64 -4.66 43.34
N PRO A 18 -19.89 -5.47 42.57
CA PRO A 18 -18.74 -4.94 41.86
C PRO A 18 -19.27 -3.98 40.82
N VAL A 19 -19.23 -2.71 41.11
CA VAL A 19 -19.36 -1.65 40.07
C VAL A 19 -18.20 -1.91 39.15
N LYS A 20 -18.47 -2.52 37.98
CA LYS A 20 -17.53 -2.45 36.84
C LYS A 20 -17.34 -0.96 36.52
N VAL A 21 -16.32 -0.38 37.12
CA VAL A 21 -15.81 0.92 36.68
C VAL A 21 -15.37 0.70 35.25
N ARG A 22 -16.24 0.99 34.30
CA ARG A 22 -15.80 1.27 32.95
C ARG A 22 -14.87 2.47 33.12
N ALA A 23 -13.58 2.24 32.96
CA ALA A 23 -12.64 3.30 32.79
C ALA A 23 -13.20 4.16 31.63
N GLN A 24 -13.80 5.29 31.98
CA GLN A 24 -14.05 6.34 30.97
C GLN A 24 -12.68 6.64 30.36
N PRO A 25 -12.57 6.71 29.03
CA PRO A 25 -11.38 7.24 28.42
C PRO A 25 -11.12 8.59 29.09
N SER A 26 -9.95 8.76 29.69
CA SER A 26 -9.56 10.02 30.30
C SER A 26 -9.77 11.11 29.23
N ALA A 27 -10.74 11.98 29.46
CA ALA A 27 -10.90 13.19 28.65
C ALA A 27 -9.59 13.96 28.73
N GLY A 28 -8.77 13.96 27.65
CA GLY A 28 -7.61 14.82 27.73
C GLY A 28 -6.55 14.74 26.66
N LYS A 29 -6.13 13.60 26.17
CA LYS A 29 -5.05 13.61 25.18
C LYS A 29 -5.58 13.30 23.78
N ILE A 30 -5.53 14.30 22.89
CA ILE A 30 -5.76 14.07 21.46
C ILE A 30 -4.56 13.31 20.92
N ALA A 31 -4.81 12.11 20.38
CA ALA A 31 -3.79 11.32 19.70
C ALA A 31 -3.35 12.04 18.41
N ARG A 32 -2.06 11.97 18.09
CA ARG A 32 -1.49 12.66 16.92
C ARG A 32 -0.74 11.68 16.04
N ILE A 33 -1.16 11.56 14.80
CA ILE A 33 -0.48 10.77 13.77
C ILE A 33 0.19 11.71 12.78
N GLY A 34 1.50 11.52 12.57
CA GLY A 34 2.23 12.13 11.47
C GLY A 34 2.25 11.18 10.28
N PHE A 35 1.61 11.54 9.18
CA PHE A 35 1.59 10.72 7.97
C PHE A 35 2.62 11.23 6.96
N VAL A 36 3.57 10.36 6.56
CA VAL A 36 4.67 10.65 5.64
C VAL A 36 4.51 9.77 4.41
N GLY A 37 4.14 10.35 3.26
CA GLY A 37 4.06 9.55 2.04
C GLY A 37 2.94 9.92 1.06
N VAL A 38 2.56 8.94 0.25
CA VAL A 38 1.75 9.11 -0.98
C VAL A 38 0.24 9.00 -0.75
N VAL A 39 -0.33 9.79 0.17
CA VAL A 39 -1.79 9.79 0.42
C VAL A 39 -2.63 10.33 -0.74
N ASP A 40 -2.07 11.24 -1.54
CA ASP A 40 -2.78 11.84 -2.68
C ASP A 40 -2.57 11.06 -3.99
N ASN A 41 -1.83 9.93 -3.96
CA ASN A 41 -1.66 9.11 -5.15
C ASN A 41 -3.00 8.50 -5.59
N PRO A 42 -3.50 8.78 -6.81
CA PRO A 42 -4.84 8.40 -7.24
C PRO A 42 -5.08 6.89 -7.35
N ILE A 43 -4.03 6.10 -7.27
CA ILE A 43 -4.11 4.63 -7.30
C ILE A 43 -4.13 4.03 -5.89
N ILE A 44 -3.38 4.64 -4.98
CA ILE A 44 -3.22 4.15 -3.60
C ILE A 44 -4.23 4.82 -2.67
N SER A 45 -4.50 6.12 -2.87
CA SER A 45 -5.40 6.91 -2.03
C SER A 45 -6.83 6.37 -1.89
N PRO A 46 -7.44 5.64 -2.85
CA PRO A 46 -8.74 5.01 -2.63
C PRO A 46 -8.76 4.02 -1.46
N GLY A 47 -7.60 3.51 -1.05
CA GLY A 47 -7.48 2.67 0.16
C GLY A 47 -7.41 3.45 1.47
N TYR A 48 -7.10 4.75 1.45
CA TYR A 48 -6.93 5.56 2.67
C TYR A 48 -8.17 5.61 3.59
N PRO A 49 -9.42 5.63 3.08
CA PRO A 49 -10.59 5.50 3.94
C PRO A 49 -10.59 4.26 4.82
N ALA A 50 -10.02 3.14 4.36
CA ALA A 50 -9.91 1.92 5.16
C ALA A 50 -8.97 2.08 6.38
N PHE A 51 -7.95 2.93 6.28
CA PHE A 51 -7.09 3.33 7.41
C PHE A 51 -7.91 4.11 8.46
N LEU A 52 -8.66 5.11 8.03
CA LEU A 52 -9.51 5.92 8.92
C LEU A 52 -10.61 5.09 9.59
N ASP A 53 -11.25 4.20 8.83
CA ASP A 53 -12.27 3.28 9.34
C ASP A 53 -11.71 2.36 10.43
N GLU A 54 -10.50 1.85 10.26
CA GLU A 54 -9.88 0.97 11.23
C GLU A 54 -9.46 1.70 12.51
N LEU A 55 -8.96 2.93 12.38
CA LEU A 55 -8.73 3.82 13.52
C LEU A 55 -10.03 4.10 14.26
N LYS A 56 -11.12 4.42 13.54
CA LYS A 56 -12.45 4.68 14.11
C LYS A 56 -13.01 3.46 14.86
N LYS A 57 -12.94 2.26 14.29
CA LYS A 57 -13.30 0.99 14.96
C LYS A 57 -12.48 0.77 16.22
N SER A 58 -11.26 1.23 16.23
CA SER A 58 -10.36 1.16 17.38
C SER A 58 -10.58 2.26 18.43
N GLY A 59 -11.50 3.19 18.19
CA GLY A 59 -11.88 4.27 19.11
C GLY A 59 -11.17 5.60 18.85
N PHE A 60 -10.49 5.76 17.70
CA PHE A 60 -9.84 7.01 17.31
C PHE A 60 -10.58 7.64 16.13
N SER A 61 -11.08 8.86 16.29
CA SER A 61 -11.81 9.59 15.26
C SER A 61 -11.18 10.96 15.02
N GLU A 62 -10.82 11.24 13.77
CA GLU A 62 -10.27 12.53 13.38
C GLU A 62 -11.26 13.67 13.70
N GLY A 63 -10.74 14.78 14.21
CA GLY A 63 -11.55 15.92 14.67
C GLY A 63 -12.22 15.74 16.04
N GLN A 64 -12.14 14.55 16.67
CA GLN A 64 -12.65 14.29 18.02
C GLN A 64 -11.50 14.05 19.02
N ASN A 65 -10.80 12.96 18.87
CA ASN A 65 -9.71 12.53 19.74
C ASN A 65 -8.45 12.14 18.96
N LEU A 66 -8.41 12.44 17.66
CA LEU A 66 -7.32 12.15 16.74
C LEU A 66 -7.07 13.35 15.84
N THR A 67 -5.80 13.68 15.61
CA THR A 67 -5.34 14.60 14.56
C THR A 67 -4.35 13.86 13.67
N ILE A 68 -4.48 14.06 12.36
CA ILE A 68 -3.55 13.51 11.35
C ILE A 68 -2.93 14.67 10.58
N GLU A 69 -1.62 14.78 10.64
CA GLU A 69 -0.83 15.76 9.88
C GLU A 69 -0.10 15.03 8.75
N VAL A 70 -0.10 15.57 7.53
CA VAL A 70 0.36 14.85 6.33
C VAL A 70 1.50 15.60 5.63
N VAL A 71 2.58 14.87 5.36
CA VAL A 71 3.69 15.26 4.47
C VAL A 71 3.65 14.36 3.24
N LYS A 72 3.44 14.92 2.05
CA LYS A 72 3.02 14.15 0.87
C LYS A 72 3.82 14.37 -0.42
N ASP A 73 4.54 15.48 -0.57
CA ASP A 73 5.24 15.77 -1.84
C ASP A 73 6.64 15.13 -1.89
N ILE A 74 6.71 13.91 -2.40
CA ILE A 74 7.96 13.15 -2.53
C ILE A 74 8.82 13.58 -3.73
N ARG A 75 8.35 14.50 -4.59
CA ARG A 75 9.06 14.94 -5.80
C ARG A 75 10.25 15.83 -5.48
N ASP A 76 10.16 16.61 -4.41
CA ASP A 76 11.30 17.33 -3.83
C ASP A 76 11.80 16.61 -2.58
N ALA A 77 12.77 15.70 -2.76
CA ALA A 77 13.30 14.88 -1.68
C ALA A 77 13.84 15.71 -0.51
N LYS A 78 14.58 16.83 -0.79
CA LYS A 78 15.16 17.67 0.26
C LYS A 78 14.07 18.29 1.13
N ARG A 79 13.04 18.84 0.51
CA ARG A 79 11.89 19.43 1.20
C ARG A 79 11.11 18.34 1.96
N PHE A 80 10.88 17.20 1.32
CA PHE A 80 10.15 16.08 1.92
C PHE A 80 10.79 15.59 3.23
N PHE A 81 12.13 15.45 3.29
CA PHE A 81 12.85 15.10 4.51
C PHE A 81 12.76 16.21 5.57
N ALA A 82 12.84 17.49 5.17
CA ALA A 82 12.70 18.60 6.10
C ALA A 82 11.29 18.65 6.71
N ASP A 83 10.25 18.51 5.89
CA ASP A 83 8.85 18.51 6.33
C ASP A 83 8.54 17.29 7.24
N ALA A 84 9.12 16.11 6.97
CA ALA A 84 9.02 14.95 7.85
C ALA A 84 9.71 15.18 9.21
N ALA A 85 10.85 15.86 9.22
CA ALA A 85 11.54 16.23 10.47
C ALA A 85 10.74 17.26 11.28
N ASP A 86 10.10 18.23 10.63
CA ASP A 86 9.20 19.20 11.29
C ASP A 86 7.98 18.51 11.88
N LEU A 87 7.39 17.59 11.15
CA LEU A 87 6.28 16.76 11.61
C LEU A 87 6.66 15.94 12.86
N ALA A 88 7.84 15.33 12.89
CA ALA A 88 8.33 14.62 14.07
C ALA A 88 8.51 15.53 15.29
N ARG A 89 8.84 16.82 15.08
CA ARG A 89 8.95 17.82 16.16
C ARG A 89 7.61 18.34 16.69
N SER A 90 6.51 18.10 15.96
CA SER A 90 5.16 18.55 16.37
C SER A 90 4.50 17.64 17.43
N ASN A 91 5.28 16.83 18.15
CA ASN A 91 4.82 15.92 19.21
C ASN A 91 3.78 14.88 18.71
N VAL A 92 4.02 14.26 17.56
CA VAL A 92 3.24 13.13 17.10
C VAL A 92 3.49 11.88 17.94
N ASP A 93 2.44 11.09 18.18
CA ASP A 93 2.53 9.84 18.96
C ASP A 93 2.99 8.66 18.09
N VAL A 94 2.71 8.73 16.79
CA VAL A 94 3.04 7.70 15.78
C VAL A 94 3.34 8.38 14.46
N LEU A 95 4.39 7.92 13.77
CA LEU A 95 4.63 8.20 12.36
C LEU A 95 4.09 7.06 11.51
N VAL A 96 3.35 7.37 10.48
CA VAL A 96 2.87 6.41 9.46
C VAL A 96 3.59 6.71 8.16
N ALA A 97 4.42 5.78 7.67
CA ALA A 97 5.20 5.94 6.46
C ALA A 97 4.65 5.05 5.34
N VAL A 98 4.05 5.64 4.30
CA VAL A 98 3.41 4.89 3.20
C VAL A 98 4.00 5.29 1.85
N GLY A 99 4.49 4.30 1.12
CA GLY A 99 4.99 4.49 -0.24
C GLY A 99 6.35 3.85 -0.52
N PRO A 100 7.08 4.36 -1.51
CA PRO A 100 8.42 3.90 -1.84
C PRO A 100 9.40 4.14 -0.69
N GLU A 101 10.56 3.53 -0.78
CA GLU A 101 11.61 3.55 0.26
C GLU A 101 11.88 4.94 0.84
N ILE A 102 11.82 6.00 0.03
CA ILE A 102 12.05 7.38 0.47
C ILE A 102 11.10 7.82 1.61
N ALA A 103 9.85 7.31 1.64
CA ALA A 103 8.89 7.65 2.68
C ALA A 103 9.34 7.06 4.04
N LEU A 104 9.79 5.81 4.03
CA LEU A 104 10.33 5.16 5.23
C LEU A 104 11.65 5.80 5.65
N GLN A 105 12.55 6.10 4.72
CA GLN A 105 13.81 6.80 4.98
C GLN A 105 13.58 8.16 5.65
N ALA A 106 12.61 8.94 5.16
CA ALA A 106 12.28 10.24 5.74
C ALA A 106 11.74 10.11 7.17
N ALA A 107 10.85 9.16 7.44
CA ALA A 107 10.32 8.90 8.78
C ALA A 107 11.43 8.45 9.76
N VAL A 108 12.33 7.56 9.31
CA VAL A 108 13.47 7.07 10.12
C VAL A 108 14.50 8.16 10.38
N ALA A 109 14.76 9.02 9.40
CA ALA A 109 15.64 10.18 9.59
C ALA A 109 15.04 11.21 10.55
N ALA A 110 13.71 11.38 10.54
CA ALA A 110 12.99 12.31 11.39
C ALA A 110 13.01 11.88 12.87
N SER A 111 12.92 10.56 13.17
CA SER A 111 12.98 10.07 14.55
C SER A 111 13.42 8.62 14.66
N ARG A 112 14.20 8.34 15.71
CA ARG A 112 14.59 6.96 16.12
C ARG A 112 13.81 6.46 17.33
N THR A 113 12.94 7.27 17.91
CA THR A 113 12.21 6.96 19.14
C THR A 113 10.69 6.96 18.96
N ILE A 114 10.16 7.83 18.11
CA ILE A 114 8.75 7.83 17.78
C ILE A 114 8.42 6.51 17.05
N PRO A 115 7.37 5.77 17.46
CA PRO A 115 6.89 4.60 16.74
C PRO A 115 6.61 4.88 15.27
N ILE A 116 7.07 4.00 14.38
CA ILE A 116 6.84 4.10 12.94
C ILE A 116 6.04 2.89 12.48
N VAL A 117 4.88 3.12 11.86
CA VAL A 117 4.11 2.11 11.16
C VAL A 117 4.30 2.32 9.66
N MET A 118 4.96 1.39 8.99
CA MET A 118 5.21 1.50 7.57
C MET A 118 4.20 0.70 6.73
N TRP A 119 3.93 1.18 5.52
CA TRP A 119 3.62 0.34 4.38
C TRP A 119 4.71 0.60 3.33
N ALA A 120 5.75 -0.22 3.38
CA ALA A 120 6.90 -0.11 2.50
C ALA A 120 6.60 -0.80 1.16
N ILE A 121 6.56 -0.02 0.09
CA ILE A 121 6.27 -0.49 -1.26
C ILE A 121 7.60 -0.65 -2.00
N ASN A 122 7.87 -1.85 -2.48
CA ASN A 122 9.10 -2.23 -3.19
C ASN A 122 10.38 -1.91 -2.39
N CYS A 123 10.34 -2.13 -1.09
CA CYS A 123 11.49 -1.95 -0.20
C CYS A 123 11.61 -3.17 0.71
N ASP A 124 12.75 -3.83 0.71
CA ASP A 124 13.08 -4.88 1.68
C ASP A 124 13.63 -4.23 2.96
N PRO A 125 12.85 -4.16 4.05
CA PRO A 125 13.26 -3.47 5.26
C PRO A 125 14.36 -4.21 6.03
N ILE A 126 14.56 -5.52 5.79
CA ILE A 126 15.64 -6.31 6.39
C ILE A 126 16.95 -5.99 5.67
N ALA A 127 16.96 -6.11 4.34
CA ALA A 127 18.14 -5.84 3.53
C ALA A 127 18.64 -4.38 3.69
N ARG A 128 17.72 -3.44 3.93
CA ARG A 128 18.02 -2.03 4.20
C ARG A 128 18.39 -1.75 5.67
N GLY A 129 18.29 -2.72 6.56
CA GLY A 129 18.63 -2.56 7.97
C GLY A 129 17.60 -1.76 8.79
N PHE A 130 16.39 -1.54 8.29
CA PHE A 130 15.33 -0.85 9.04
C PHE A 130 14.75 -1.73 10.15
N VAL A 131 14.67 -3.05 9.93
CA VAL A 131 14.22 -4.03 10.92
C VAL A 131 15.16 -5.23 10.95
N LYS A 132 15.22 -5.93 12.09
CA LYS A 132 16.09 -7.11 12.25
C LYS A 132 15.52 -8.35 11.54
N SER A 133 14.20 -8.54 11.65
CA SER A 133 13.44 -9.59 10.98
C SER A 133 11.99 -9.17 10.87
N LEU A 134 11.19 -9.88 10.07
CA LEU A 134 9.76 -9.59 9.96
C LEU A 134 9.01 -9.98 11.22
N THR A 135 9.35 -11.12 11.86
CA THR A 135 8.67 -11.60 13.06
C THR A 135 9.04 -10.84 14.33
N GLN A 136 10.27 -10.32 14.39
CA GLN A 136 10.80 -9.55 15.52
C GLN A 136 11.55 -8.32 15.01
N PRO A 137 10.85 -7.21 14.70
CA PRO A 137 11.47 -6.01 14.12
C PRO A 137 12.56 -5.40 15.01
N GLY A 138 12.36 -5.46 16.33
CA GLY A 138 13.41 -5.18 17.35
C GLY A 138 13.73 -3.70 17.55
N GLY A 139 12.92 -2.78 17.02
CA GLY A 139 13.14 -1.33 17.13
C GLY A 139 11.81 -0.56 17.28
N ASN A 140 11.79 0.67 16.76
CA ASN A 140 10.60 1.52 16.74
C ASN A 140 9.79 1.40 15.43
N ILE A 141 10.12 0.44 14.56
CA ILE A 141 9.50 0.27 13.23
C ILE A 141 8.74 -1.05 13.19
N THR A 142 7.52 -1.01 12.67
CA THR A 142 6.69 -2.17 12.31
C THR A 142 5.80 -1.82 11.11
N GLY A 143 4.94 -2.71 10.64
CA GLY A 143 3.97 -2.41 9.59
C GLY A 143 3.82 -3.49 8.55
N VAL A 144 3.67 -3.07 7.29
CA VAL A 144 3.42 -3.93 6.13
C VAL A 144 4.49 -3.69 5.07
N VAL A 145 4.90 -4.76 4.38
CA VAL A 145 5.78 -4.69 3.20
C VAL A 145 5.09 -5.29 1.98
N SER A 146 5.34 -4.71 0.83
CA SER A 146 4.85 -5.18 -0.46
C SER A 146 6.01 -5.23 -1.46
N LEU A 147 6.51 -6.43 -1.72
CA LEU A 147 7.59 -6.64 -2.70
C LEU A 147 7.00 -6.73 -4.10
N GLN A 148 7.35 -5.77 -4.94
CA GLN A 148 6.80 -5.67 -6.30
C GLN A 148 7.61 -6.47 -7.33
N THR A 149 8.81 -6.90 -7.01
CA THR A 149 9.65 -7.73 -7.87
C THR A 149 9.01 -9.08 -8.17
N GLU A 150 8.49 -9.77 -7.15
CA GLU A 150 7.77 -11.04 -7.32
C GLU A 150 6.48 -10.86 -8.11
N LEU A 151 5.78 -9.73 -7.89
CA LEU A 151 4.57 -9.39 -8.62
C LEU A 151 4.86 -9.13 -10.10
N ALA A 152 5.95 -8.46 -10.44
CA ALA A 152 6.32 -8.19 -11.82
C ALA A 152 6.54 -9.50 -12.62
N ALA A 153 7.21 -10.48 -12.03
CA ALA A 153 7.35 -11.81 -12.63
C ALA A 153 5.98 -12.50 -12.82
N LYS A 154 5.10 -12.44 -11.81
CA LYS A 154 3.75 -13.02 -11.88
C LYS A 154 2.85 -12.33 -12.90
N GLN A 155 2.99 -11.02 -13.06
CA GLN A 155 2.27 -10.26 -14.09
C GLN A 155 2.64 -10.70 -15.50
N VAL A 156 3.93 -10.97 -15.77
CA VAL A 156 4.37 -11.53 -17.07
C VAL A 156 3.71 -12.88 -17.32
N GLU A 157 3.71 -13.78 -16.32
CA GLU A 157 3.05 -15.09 -16.42
C GLU A 157 1.55 -14.95 -16.73
N LEU A 158 0.84 -14.12 -15.97
CA LEU A 158 -0.59 -13.91 -16.14
C LEU A 158 -0.95 -13.26 -17.48
N LEU A 159 -0.14 -12.30 -17.93
CA LEU A 159 -0.34 -11.66 -19.24
C LEU A 159 -0.18 -12.67 -20.38
N THR A 160 0.83 -13.56 -20.28
CA THR A 160 1.03 -14.64 -21.25
C THR A 160 -0.11 -15.65 -21.23
N GLN A 161 -0.65 -15.99 -20.05
CA GLN A 161 -1.81 -16.86 -19.91
C GLN A 161 -3.09 -16.22 -20.45
N ALA A 162 -3.23 -14.89 -20.29
CA ALA A 162 -4.37 -14.14 -20.79
C ALA A 162 -4.40 -14.08 -22.32
N LEU A 163 -3.23 -14.08 -22.97
CA LEU A 163 -3.03 -13.82 -24.39
C LEU A 163 -2.13 -14.90 -25.01
N PRO A 164 -2.59 -16.14 -25.11
CA PRO A 164 -1.76 -17.24 -25.62
C PRO A 164 -1.31 -16.99 -27.06
N GLY A 165 -0.06 -17.42 -27.35
CA GLY A 165 0.54 -17.29 -28.69
C GLY A 165 1.20 -15.95 -28.98
N ARG A 166 1.14 -14.97 -28.06
CA ARG A 166 1.88 -13.70 -28.18
C ARG A 166 3.27 -13.85 -27.58
N MET A 167 4.29 -13.40 -28.32
CA MET A 167 5.69 -13.62 -27.96
C MET A 167 6.48 -12.34 -27.75
N GLN A 168 5.93 -11.16 -28.10
CA GLN A 168 6.63 -9.87 -28.03
C GLN A 168 6.05 -9.02 -26.90
N LEU A 169 6.85 -8.80 -25.87
CA LEU A 169 6.50 -8.05 -24.66
C LEU A 169 7.28 -6.73 -24.60
N ALA A 170 6.60 -5.59 -24.61
CA ALA A 170 7.21 -4.33 -24.17
C ALA A 170 7.05 -4.19 -22.66
N VAL A 171 8.04 -3.59 -22.01
CA VAL A 171 8.01 -3.27 -20.58
C VAL A 171 8.30 -1.79 -20.38
N LEU A 172 7.29 -1.04 -19.93
CA LEU A 172 7.40 0.38 -19.57
C LEU A 172 7.86 0.51 -18.12
N TRP A 173 8.98 1.20 -17.91
CA TRP A 173 9.61 1.32 -16.61
C TRP A 173 10.45 2.60 -16.48
N ASP A 174 10.87 2.91 -15.25
CA ASP A 174 11.79 4.00 -14.92
C ASP A 174 12.85 3.56 -13.89
N GLY A 175 13.71 4.48 -13.46
CA GLY A 175 14.76 4.17 -12.47
C GLY A 175 14.23 3.66 -11.12
N LEU A 176 12.98 4.00 -10.75
CA LEU A 176 12.35 3.55 -9.50
C LEU A 176 11.82 2.12 -9.57
N SER A 177 11.68 1.57 -10.77
CA SER A 177 11.16 0.22 -11.04
C SER A 177 12.21 -0.72 -11.66
N ALA A 178 13.51 -0.39 -11.53
CA ALA A 178 14.60 -1.17 -12.15
C ALA A 178 14.65 -2.63 -11.66
N ASP A 179 14.44 -2.88 -10.36
CA ASP A 179 14.42 -4.23 -9.80
C ASP A 179 13.22 -5.04 -10.32
N GLN A 180 12.06 -4.39 -10.49
CA GLN A 180 10.87 -4.98 -11.10
C GLN A 180 11.13 -5.34 -12.56
N PHE A 181 11.83 -4.44 -13.31
CA PHE A 181 12.20 -4.70 -14.70
C PHE A 181 13.10 -5.95 -14.81
N ALA A 182 14.13 -6.05 -13.97
CA ALA A 182 15.01 -7.22 -13.96
C ALA A 182 14.25 -8.53 -13.68
N ALA A 183 13.30 -8.52 -12.75
CA ALA A 183 12.46 -9.68 -12.44
C ALA A 183 11.49 -10.02 -13.59
N ALA A 184 10.86 -9.01 -14.20
CA ALA A 184 9.97 -9.20 -15.35
C ALA A 184 10.74 -9.74 -16.58
N GLU A 185 11.92 -9.19 -16.87
CA GLU A 185 12.78 -9.63 -17.97
C GLU A 185 13.25 -11.08 -17.76
N HIS A 186 13.69 -11.44 -16.54
CA HIS A 186 14.06 -12.80 -16.21
C HIS A 186 12.91 -13.79 -16.45
N GLN A 187 11.71 -13.47 -15.97
CA GLN A 187 10.52 -14.29 -16.18
C GLN A 187 10.12 -14.36 -17.66
N ALA A 188 10.16 -13.24 -18.38
CA ALA A 188 9.85 -13.21 -19.81
C ALA A 188 10.79 -14.12 -20.62
N ARG A 189 12.08 -14.08 -20.34
CA ARG A 189 13.07 -14.98 -20.96
C ARG A 189 12.80 -16.46 -20.66
N SER A 190 12.39 -16.80 -19.43
CA SER A 190 12.02 -18.17 -19.06
C SER A 190 10.83 -18.69 -19.87
N LEU A 191 9.91 -17.79 -20.24
CA LEU A 191 8.76 -18.05 -21.10
C LEU A 191 9.07 -17.88 -22.61
N ARG A 192 10.32 -17.62 -22.96
CA ARG A 192 10.81 -17.40 -24.34
C ARG A 192 10.15 -16.20 -25.03
N LEU A 193 9.79 -15.17 -24.28
CA LEU A 193 9.28 -13.92 -24.82
C LEU A 193 10.45 -13.04 -25.26
N ASP A 194 10.27 -12.35 -26.38
CA ASP A 194 11.13 -11.23 -26.79
C ASP A 194 10.74 -9.98 -26.02
N VAL A 195 11.71 -9.36 -25.33
CA VAL A 195 11.49 -8.20 -24.46
C VAL A 195 12.00 -6.93 -25.09
N GLN A 196 11.11 -5.97 -25.31
CA GLN A 196 11.46 -4.61 -25.65
C GLN A 196 11.44 -3.74 -24.38
N SER A 197 12.58 -3.21 -23.97
CA SER A 197 12.68 -2.29 -22.84
C SER A 197 12.26 -0.88 -23.28
N LEU A 198 11.27 -0.31 -22.61
CA LEU A 198 10.80 1.06 -22.76
C LEU A 198 11.10 1.84 -21.48
N LYS A 199 12.37 2.20 -21.31
CA LYS A 199 12.83 2.95 -20.14
C LYS A 199 12.54 4.43 -20.30
N LEU A 200 11.91 5.04 -19.30
CA LEU A 200 11.75 6.49 -19.20
C LEU A 200 12.83 7.07 -18.28
N GLU A 201 13.51 8.09 -18.78
CA GLU A 201 14.57 8.80 -18.06
C GLU A 201 14.20 10.29 -17.93
N ASN A 202 14.67 10.91 -16.84
CA ASN A 202 14.57 12.36 -16.63
C ASN A 202 13.12 12.91 -16.66
N PRO A 203 12.36 12.79 -15.55
CA PRO A 203 11.04 13.41 -15.48
C PRO A 203 11.11 14.95 -15.72
N PRO A 204 10.06 15.56 -16.29
CA PRO A 204 8.76 14.98 -16.61
C PRO A 204 8.80 14.07 -17.86
N TYR A 205 8.14 12.90 -17.75
CA TYR A 205 8.17 11.88 -18.80
C TYR A 205 7.30 12.25 -20.01
N ASN A 206 7.82 11.94 -21.21
CA ASN A 206 7.07 12.09 -22.46
C ASN A 206 6.54 10.71 -22.90
N PHE A 207 5.34 10.35 -22.42
CA PHE A 207 4.69 9.08 -22.74
C PHE A 207 4.34 8.96 -24.22
N ASP A 208 3.95 10.06 -24.89
CA ASP A 208 3.65 10.06 -26.33
C ASP A 208 4.87 9.68 -27.16
N ALA A 209 6.04 10.21 -26.83
CA ALA A 209 7.29 9.86 -27.50
C ALA A 209 7.66 8.39 -27.24
N ALA A 210 7.50 7.93 -26.00
CA ALA A 210 7.78 6.55 -25.64
C ALA A 210 6.88 5.56 -26.39
N PHE A 211 5.57 5.82 -26.44
CA PHE A 211 4.64 4.95 -27.18
C PHE A 211 4.88 4.98 -28.70
N ARG A 212 5.30 6.13 -29.28
CA ARG A 212 5.69 6.16 -30.70
C ARG A 212 6.88 5.24 -30.99
N SER A 213 7.86 5.14 -30.10
CA SER A 213 9.02 4.27 -30.30
C SER A 213 8.67 2.78 -30.26
N LEU A 214 7.54 2.40 -29.68
CA LEU A 214 7.05 1.01 -29.69
C LEU A 214 6.71 0.51 -31.10
N SER A 215 6.36 1.40 -32.01
CA SER A 215 6.00 1.04 -33.39
C SER A 215 7.16 0.35 -34.14
N GLU A 216 8.40 0.62 -33.76
CA GLU A 216 9.59 0.03 -34.39
C GLU A 216 9.75 -1.46 -34.02
N GLY A 217 9.36 -1.86 -32.80
CA GLY A 217 9.47 -3.24 -32.29
C GLY A 217 8.22 -4.08 -32.46
N SER A 218 7.09 -3.46 -32.84
CA SER A 218 5.79 -4.13 -32.99
C SER A 218 5.39 -5.02 -31.80
N PRO A 219 5.47 -4.56 -30.54
CA PRO A 219 5.11 -5.40 -29.39
C PRO A 219 3.66 -5.82 -29.44
N GLN A 220 3.39 -7.01 -28.94
CA GLN A 220 2.06 -7.61 -28.90
C GLN A 220 1.39 -7.47 -27.52
N MET A 221 2.16 -7.13 -26.50
CA MET A 221 1.75 -6.95 -25.10
C MET A 221 2.60 -5.87 -24.46
N LEU A 222 2.02 -5.17 -23.48
CA LEU A 222 2.72 -4.16 -22.67
C LEU A 222 2.55 -4.44 -21.18
N LEU A 223 3.64 -4.59 -20.47
CA LEU A 223 3.68 -4.53 -19.01
C LEU A 223 4.08 -3.13 -18.58
N VAL A 224 3.27 -2.49 -17.76
CA VAL A 224 3.57 -1.20 -17.14
C VAL A 224 3.94 -1.44 -15.69
N LEU A 225 5.21 -1.25 -15.36
CA LEU A 225 5.73 -1.46 -14.02
C LEU A 225 5.30 -0.33 -13.07
N SER A 226 5.36 -0.64 -11.78
CA SER A 226 4.94 0.32 -10.76
C SER A 226 5.97 1.43 -10.60
N SER A 227 5.52 2.66 -10.87
CA SER A 227 6.23 3.87 -10.49
C SER A 227 5.22 4.90 -9.96
N PRO A 228 5.52 5.59 -8.83
CA PRO A 228 4.66 6.68 -8.37
C PRO A 228 4.53 7.81 -9.38
N LEU A 229 5.51 7.97 -10.29
CA LEU A 229 5.50 9.01 -11.33
C LEU A 229 4.57 8.66 -12.51
N PHE A 230 4.10 7.40 -12.63
CA PHE A 230 3.15 6.99 -13.66
C PHE A 230 1.69 7.14 -13.23
N SER A 231 1.44 7.23 -11.94
CA SER A 231 0.09 7.20 -11.36
C SER A 231 -0.82 8.32 -11.86
N ASP A 232 -0.29 9.53 -11.98
CA ASP A 232 -1.04 10.68 -12.45
C ASP A 232 -1.36 10.60 -13.96
N PHE A 233 -0.58 9.81 -14.70
CA PHE A 233 -0.70 9.62 -16.13
C PHE A 233 -1.45 8.33 -16.51
N ARG A 234 -2.06 7.62 -15.55
CA ARG A 234 -2.71 6.33 -15.78
C ARG A 234 -3.73 6.32 -16.92
N THR A 235 -4.56 7.37 -17.00
CA THR A 235 -5.55 7.53 -18.08
C THR A 235 -4.87 7.72 -19.42
N HIS A 236 -3.88 8.61 -19.47
CA HIS A 236 -3.13 8.88 -20.70
C HIS A 236 -2.35 7.65 -21.20
N ILE A 237 -1.71 6.89 -20.28
CA ILE A 237 -1.03 5.62 -20.62
C ILE A 237 -2.04 4.59 -21.19
N ALA A 238 -3.23 4.48 -20.58
CA ALA A 238 -4.27 3.57 -21.05
C ALA A 238 -4.80 3.99 -22.43
N GLU A 239 -5.03 5.28 -22.67
CA GLU A 239 -5.46 5.83 -23.95
C GLU A 239 -4.45 5.56 -25.07
N LEU A 240 -3.16 5.79 -24.81
CA LEU A 240 -2.09 5.51 -25.77
C LEU A 240 -2.04 4.02 -26.12
N ALA A 241 -2.20 3.15 -25.14
CA ALA A 241 -2.23 1.70 -25.37
C ALA A 241 -3.45 1.28 -26.20
N ILE A 242 -4.64 1.85 -25.94
CA ILE A 242 -5.87 1.60 -26.73
C ILE A 242 -5.68 2.06 -28.18
N GLN A 243 -5.12 3.27 -28.40
CA GLN A 243 -4.85 3.80 -29.75
C GLN A 243 -3.95 2.86 -30.57
N GLN A 244 -2.98 2.21 -29.91
CA GLN A 244 -2.08 1.24 -30.55
C GLN A 244 -2.62 -0.19 -30.53
N ARG A 245 -3.83 -0.42 -30.02
CA ARG A 245 -4.43 -1.77 -29.82
C ARG A 245 -3.51 -2.70 -29.05
N LEU A 246 -2.80 -2.17 -28.08
CA LEU A 246 -1.77 -2.88 -27.31
C LEU A 246 -2.36 -3.34 -25.97
N PRO A 247 -2.51 -4.67 -25.76
CA PRO A 247 -2.96 -5.21 -24.48
C PRO A 247 -2.01 -4.89 -23.36
N THR A 248 -2.54 -4.45 -22.23
CA THR A 248 -1.74 -3.96 -21.10
C THR A 248 -1.95 -4.77 -19.83
N MET A 249 -0.86 -4.92 -19.04
CA MET A 249 -0.88 -5.39 -17.66
C MET A 249 -0.34 -4.30 -16.74
N PHE A 250 -1.05 -4.06 -15.64
CA PHE A 250 -0.71 -3.10 -14.60
C PHE A 250 -0.66 -3.76 -13.21
N ILE A 251 -0.11 -3.06 -12.23
CA ILE A 251 -0.08 -3.58 -10.84
C ILE A 251 -1.37 -3.24 -10.06
N PHE A 252 -2.03 -2.11 -10.36
CA PHE A 252 -3.17 -1.66 -9.59
C PHE A 252 -4.45 -1.58 -10.43
N LYS A 253 -5.56 -1.96 -9.83
CA LYS A 253 -6.91 -1.85 -10.41
C LYS A 253 -7.26 -0.45 -10.90
N GLY A 254 -6.77 0.60 -10.26
CA GLY A 254 -7.00 1.98 -10.69
C GLY A 254 -6.59 2.29 -12.13
N TYR A 255 -5.63 1.55 -12.70
CA TYR A 255 -5.30 1.66 -14.13
C TYR A 255 -6.36 1.00 -15.03
N VAL A 256 -6.92 -0.13 -14.59
CA VAL A 256 -7.98 -0.84 -15.33
C VAL A 256 -9.26 -0.02 -15.35
N GLN A 257 -9.58 0.63 -14.23
CA GLN A 257 -10.70 1.59 -14.14
C GLN A 257 -10.50 2.83 -15.02
N ALA A 258 -9.25 3.22 -15.27
CA ALA A 258 -8.88 4.31 -16.17
C ALA A 258 -8.80 3.89 -17.65
N GLY A 259 -9.12 2.63 -17.99
CA GLY A 259 -9.12 2.12 -19.37
C GLY A 259 -8.05 1.08 -19.68
N GLY A 260 -7.18 0.73 -18.74
CA GLY A 260 -6.23 -0.39 -18.90
C GLY A 260 -6.94 -1.73 -19.07
N LEU A 261 -6.26 -2.75 -19.61
CA LEU A 261 -6.87 -4.03 -19.92
C LEU A 261 -6.91 -4.97 -18.71
N ILE A 262 -5.76 -5.22 -18.07
CA ILE A 262 -5.62 -6.17 -16.97
C ILE A 262 -4.78 -5.53 -15.88
N SER A 263 -5.10 -5.82 -14.63
CA SER A 263 -4.18 -5.58 -13.51
C SER A 263 -4.11 -6.81 -12.61
N TYR A 264 -2.92 -7.03 -12.06
CA TYR A 264 -2.71 -7.98 -10.97
C TYR A 264 -1.75 -7.38 -9.95
N GLY A 265 -2.21 -7.22 -8.73
CA GLY A 265 -1.38 -6.64 -7.67
C GLY A 265 -2.10 -6.57 -6.33
N ILE A 266 -1.50 -5.81 -5.42
CA ILE A 266 -1.97 -5.68 -4.04
C ILE A 266 -3.26 -4.86 -3.96
N ASP A 267 -4.12 -5.22 -2.98
CA ASP A 267 -5.28 -4.40 -2.59
C ASP A 267 -4.82 -3.29 -1.61
N PRO A 268 -4.80 -2.02 -2.04
CA PRO A 268 -4.40 -0.93 -1.16
C PRO A 268 -5.25 -0.80 0.09
N SER A 269 -6.55 -1.12 0.01
CA SER A 269 -7.47 -1.01 1.14
C SER A 269 -7.14 -2.02 2.24
N ALA A 270 -6.72 -3.22 1.89
CA ALA A 270 -6.30 -4.23 2.87
C ALA A 270 -5.05 -3.78 3.63
N ASN A 271 -4.05 -3.24 2.91
CA ASN A 271 -2.81 -2.75 3.53
C ASN A 271 -3.03 -1.51 4.39
N PHE A 272 -3.84 -0.56 3.94
CA PHE A 272 -4.22 0.61 4.75
C PHE A 272 -4.98 0.21 6.02
N ARG A 273 -5.85 -0.79 5.95
CA ARG A 273 -6.54 -1.33 7.14
C ARG A 273 -5.54 -1.89 8.13
N GLN A 274 -4.55 -2.66 7.66
CA GLN A 274 -3.52 -3.23 8.53
C GLN A 274 -2.63 -2.16 9.16
N VAL A 275 -2.24 -1.13 8.40
CA VAL A 275 -1.50 0.04 8.91
C VAL A 275 -2.33 0.78 9.98
N GLY A 276 -3.64 0.97 9.75
CA GLY A 276 -4.56 1.58 10.71
C GLY A 276 -4.68 0.77 12.00
N LEU A 277 -4.79 -0.55 11.90
CA LEU A 277 -4.81 -1.46 13.05
C LEU A 277 -3.53 -1.35 13.88
N TYR A 278 -2.36 -1.30 13.24
CA TYR A 278 -1.08 -1.18 13.92
C TYR A 278 -0.90 0.19 14.58
N ALA A 279 -1.25 1.26 13.87
CA ALA A 279 -1.26 2.60 14.45
C ALA A 279 -2.16 2.67 15.70
N ALA A 280 -3.37 2.10 15.63
CA ALA A 280 -4.29 2.05 16.76
C ALA A 280 -3.75 1.24 17.95
N LYS A 281 -3.11 0.08 17.70
CA LYS A 281 -2.46 -0.72 18.75
C LYS A 281 -1.35 0.07 19.46
N ILE A 282 -0.54 0.80 18.69
CA ILE A 282 0.54 1.62 19.23
C ILE A 282 0.00 2.80 20.04
N LEU A 283 -1.04 3.49 19.55
CA LEU A 283 -1.72 4.55 20.29
C LEU A 283 -2.35 4.05 21.62
N LYS A 284 -2.66 2.75 21.71
CA LYS A 284 -3.10 2.07 22.95
C LYS A 284 -1.96 1.56 23.83
N GLY A 285 -0.70 1.79 23.44
CA GLY A 285 0.49 1.47 24.25
C GLY A 285 1.23 0.19 23.84
N THR A 286 0.85 -0.51 22.78
CA THR A 286 1.63 -1.65 22.26
C THR A 286 2.95 -1.11 21.66
N LYS A 287 4.06 -1.78 21.96
CA LYS A 287 5.37 -1.37 21.40
C LYS A 287 5.50 -1.88 19.95
N PRO A 288 6.09 -1.10 19.04
CA PRO A 288 6.37 -1.55 17.68
C PRO A 288 7.17 -2.87 17.62
N ALA A 289 8.12 -3.04 18.55
CA ALA A 289 8.94 -4.25 18.63
C ALA A 289 8.14 -5.54 18.91
N ASP A 290 6.93 -5.42 19.46
CA ASP A 290 6.04 -6.55 19.79
C ASP A 290 5.05 -6.85 18.64
N LEU A 291 5.07 -6.05 17.57
CA LEU A 291 4.21 -6.21 16.39
C LEU A 291 5.07 -6.68 15.21
N PRO A 292 4.76 -7.84 14.60
CA PRO A 292 5.52 -8.32 13.44
C PRO A 292 5.32 -7.38 12.25
N VAL A 293 6.30 -7.34 11.36
CA VAL A 293 6.13 -6.79 10.02
C VAL A 293 5.44 -7.85 9.17
N GLU A 294 4.30 -7.50 8.58
CA GLU A 294 3.53 -8.41 7.73
C GLU A 294 3.84 -8.18 6.25
N GLN A 295 3.80 -9.25 5.46
CA GLN A 295 3.81 -9.12 4.00
C GLN A 295 2.38 -8.94 3.51
N ALA A 296 2.20 -8.12 2.46
CA ALA A 296 0.92 -8.03 1.78
C ALA A 296 0.54 -9.39 1.18
N THR A 297 -0.62 -9.91 1.55
CA THR A 297 -1.09 -11.24 1.12
C THR A 297 -2.35 -11.19 0.28
N LYS A 298 -3.03 -10.02 0.25
CA LYS A 298 -4.24 -9.85 -0.53
C LYS A 298 -3.92 -9.22 -1.88
N PHE A 299 -4.08 -10.03 -2.91
CA PHE A 299 -3.91 -9.63 -4.31
C PHE A 299 -5.25 -9.64 -5.01
N GLU A 300 -5.40 -8.80 -6.04
CA GLU A 300 -6.59 -8.73 -6.88
C GLU A 300 -6.21 -8.77 -8.35
N LEU A 301 -7.00 -9.51 -9.14
CA LEU A 301 -6.96 -9.58 -10.59
C LEU A 301 -8.18 -8.84 -11.13
N ALA A 302 -7.99 -7.74 -11.85
CA ALA A 302 -9.07 -7.01 -12.51
C ALA A 302 -8.89 -7.02 -14.03
N VAL A 303 -10.01 -7.07 -14.75
CA VAL A 303 -10.07 -7.17 -16.20
C VAL A 303 -11.10 -6.18 -16.75
N ASN A 304 -10.79 -5.54 -17.89
CA ASN A 304 -11.69 -4.61 -18.56
C ASN A 304 -12.10 -5.17 -19.94
N LEU A 305 -13.31 -5.69 -20.04
CA LEU A 305 -13.84 -6.24 -21.30
C LEU A 305 -14.23 -5.15 -22.31
N LYS A 306 -14.54 -3.91 -21.85
CA LYS A 306 -14.72 -2.77 -22.76
C LYS A 306 -13.43 -2.49 -23.52
N THR A 307 -12.31 -2.48 -22.79
CA THR A 307 -10.98 -2.28 -23.38
C THR A 307 -10.61 -3.46 -24.29
N ALA A 308 -10.83 -4.70 -23.85
CA ALA A 308 -10.60 -5.90 -24.68
C ALA A 308 -11.33 -5.79 -26.04
N LYS A 309 -12.60 -5.44 -26.00
CA LYS A 309 -13.42 -5.21 -27.21
C LYS A 309 -12.89 -4.05 -28.07
N ALA A 310 -12.50 -2.94 -27.43
CA ALA A 310 -12.01 -1.76 -28.16
C ALA A 310 -10.70 -2.02 -28.92
N ILE A 311 -9.82 -2.85 -28.36
CA ILE A 311 -8.54 -3.21 -29.00
C ILE A 311 -8.61 -4.48 -29.85
N GLY A 312 -9.78 -5.16 -29.88
CA GLY A 312 -10.01 -6.37 -30.69
C GLY A 312 -9.26 -7.59 -30.15
N VAL A 313 -9.26 -7.79 -28.83
CA VAL A 313 -8.56 -8.89 -28.16
C VAL A 313 -9.52 -9.74 -27.36
N ASP A 314 -9.42 -11.07 -27.54
CA ASP A 314 -10.10 -12.05 -26.71
C ASP A 314 -9.17 -12.54 -25.60
N LEU A 315 -9.65 -12.45 -24.37
CA LEU A 315 -8.91 -12.96 -23.20
C LEU A 315 -9.26 -14.43 -22.96
N SER A 316 -8.26 -15.19 -22.48
CA SER A 316 -8.49 -16.59 -22.16
C SER A 316 -9.54 -16.77 -21.06
N THR A 317 -10.37 -17.81 -21.19
CA THR A 317 -11.39 -18.15 -20.17
C THR A 317 -10.78 -18.36 -18.79
N SER A 318 -9.55 -18.88 -18.72
CA SER A 318 -8.85 -19.11 -17.45
C SER A 318 -8.56 -17.83 -16.67
N ILE A 319 -8.28 -16.72 -17.34
CA ILE A 319 -8.08 -15.40 -16.70
C ILE A 319 -9.41 -14.82 -16.26
N LEU A 320 -10.45 -14.91 -17.10
CA LEU A 320 -11.78 -14.40 -16.77
C LEU A 320 -12.38 -15.08 -15.54
N LEU A 321 -12.22 -16.40 -15.41
CA LEU A 321 -12.71 -17.17 -14.26
C LEU A 321 -11.93 -16.86 -12.96
N ARG A 322 -10.74 -16.30 -13.05
CA ARG A 322 -9.89 -15.94 -11.91
C ARG A 322 -10.00 -14.47 -11.52
N ALA A 323 -10.64 -13.66 -12.37
CA ALA A 323 -10.77 -12.24 -12.12
C ALA A 323 -11.65 -11.98 -10.89
N ASP A 324 -11.15 -11.17 -9.96
CA ASP A 324 -11.91 -10.67 -8.80
C ASP A 324 -12.88 -9.55 -9.22
N GLU A 325 -12.54 -8.81 -10.30
CA GLU A 325 -13.37 -7.76 -10.87
C GLU A 325 -13.32 -7.80 -12.40
N VAL A 326 -14.49 -7.71 -13.03
CA VAL A 326 -14.64 -7.61 -14.49
C VAL A 326 -15.44 -6.35 -14.80
N ILE A 327 -14.84 -5.42 -15.57
CA ILE A 327 -15.49 -4.19 -16.05
C ILE A 327 -16.11 -4.49 -17.43
N GLU A 328 -17.44 -4.40 -17.50
CA GLU A 328 -18.25 -4.64 -18.72
C GLU A 328 -18.77 -3.35 -19.34
#